data_567164bb9dfcd0889ff55258818037f0
#
_entry.id   567164bb9dfcd0889ff55258818037f0
#
_cell.length_a   1.000
_cell.length_b   1.000
_cell.length_c   1.000
_cell.angle_alpha   90.00
_cell.angle_beta   90.00
_cell.angle_gamma   90.00
#
_symmetry.space_group_name_H-M   'P 1'
#
loop_
_entity.id
_entity.type
_entity.pdbx_description
1 polymer ?
#
loop_
_entity_poly.entity_id
_entity_poly.type
_entity_poly.pdbx_seq_one_letter_code
_entity_poly.pdbx_strand_id
1 'polypeptide(L)'
;MPSLYLTLLRFMKNNRLLPSIQLAVTLMGLSLPLWGDVPVTVTINTAAPGAKIADDFAGLSYETTRELPDQGKYYFSAQNAPLIKIFQTLGIKNLRVGGNFVDSPRKAIPTEPDIDEFFGFAAAADTKVIYSFRLNHGDPAASAAQAKHISDKYSSSLICYSIGNEPDIYVHSYKGWLKEWQPIYDAINQVVPDAKFCGPSLTSNAQPWAHDFVRDFYPSGKVVYVVQHQYAGGAGGKITDPVAGRDLLLSPGWHDIYQKYYDKFVPPLKAANIPYRLEEANNFYNGGAKDVSDTFASAMWGVDYLYWWADHGSQGINFHNGDEVAAGQIIAPCRYASFTSAPDGYFVHPLSYGIKLFNLGAHGQLVGSTVAPDDAAKDLNLVSYAVLDADKTLYVTLINKEHDANGRNAEVTIHTGSASYAQGQTIALTAPGGDVSAKQGLLLGGDSIHDDGAWQEKWTDLGASISAGDIHVKVPACSVLLVKVTTK
;
A
#
# COMPACT_ATOMS: atom_id res chain seq x y z
N MET A 1 -0.71 -54.20 -4.52
CA MET A 1 0.38 -55.11 -4.98
C MET A 1 1.70 -54.52 -4.49
N PRO A 2 2.32 -55.13 -3.49
CA PRO A 2 3.63 -54.74 -3.01
C PRO A 2 4.66 -55.73 -3.58
N SER A 3 5.73 -55.24 -4.22
CA SER A 3 6.94 -56.03 -4.46
C SER A 3 7.85 -55.29 -5.44
N LEU A 4 8.74 -54.46 -4.90
CA LEU A 4 9.97 -54.02 -5.65
C LEU A 4 10.99 -53.33 -4.73
N TYR A 5 11.04 -53.70 -3.44
CA TYR A 5 12.03 -53.09 -2.51
C TYR A 5 12.88 -54.13 -1.76
N LEU A 6 13.01 -55.36 -2.28
CA LEU A 6 13.72 -56.43 -1.58
C LEU A 6 14.75 -57.21 -2.43
N THR A 7 15.33 -56.61 -3.47
CA THR A 7 16.28 -57.31 -4.32
C THR A 7 17.66 -56.66 -4.43
N LEU A 8 18.01 -55.69 -3.58
CA LEU A 8 19.34 -54.99 -3.67
C LEU A 8 20.22 -55.18 -2.43
N LEU A 9 19.92 -56.13 -1.54
CA LEU A 9 20.72 -56.40 -0.31
C LEU A 9 21.31 -57.81 -0.23
N ARG A 10 21.52 -58.51 -1.35
CA ARG A 10 22.10 -59.87 -1.36
C ARG A 10 23.25 -60.11 -2.31
N PHE A 11 24.03 -59.09 -2.71
CA PHE A 11 25.17 -59.29 -3.59
C PHE A 11 26.46 -58.56 -3.12
N MET A 12 26.72 -58.55 -1.82
CA MET A 12 28.06 -58.13 -1.33
C MET A 12 28.56 -59.08 -0.25
N LYS A 13 28.87 -60.32 -0.64
CA LYS A 13 29.82 -61.21 0.04
C LYS A 13 30.43 -62.08 -1.02
N ASN A 14 31.58 -61.70 -1.53
CA ASN A 14 32.78 -62.52 -1.75
C ASN A 14 33.74 -61.90 -2.78
N ASN A 15 34.90 -61.55 -2.23
CA ASN A 15 36.23 -61.74 -2.80
C ASN A 15 36.85 -60.85 -3.91
N ARG A 16 37.96 -60.27 -3.47
CA ARG A 16 39.27 -60.13 -4.12
C ARG A 16 39.48 -58.98 -5.10
N LEU A 17 40.32 -58.05 -4.63
CA LEU A 17 41.44 -57.40 -5.33
C LEU A 17 41.25 -57.08 -6.84
N LEU A 18 41.05 -55.85 -7.16
CA LEU A 18 41.51 -55.21 -8.36
C LEU A 18 41.67 -53.66 -8.15
N PRO A 19 42.42 -52.95 -8.96
CA PRO A 19 43.21 -51.80 -8.58
C PRO A 19 42.42 -50.48 -8.54
N SER A 20 43.00 -49.53 -7.76
CA SER A 20 42.59 -48.15 -7.61
C SER A 20 42.24 -47.46 -8.95
N ILE A 21 40.97 -47.32 -9.25
CA ILE A 21 40.49 -46.31 -10.19
C ILE A 21 40.25 -45.04 -9.39
N GLN A 22 41.18 -44.10 -9.47
CA GLN A 22 40.94 -42.71 -9.04
C GLN A 22 39.86 -42.14 -9.96
N LEU A 23 38.64 -42.10 -9.42
CA LEU A 23 37.54 -41.34 -10.04
C LEU A 23 37.86 -39.86 -9.80
N ALA A 24 38.47 -39.22 -10.79
CA ALA A 24 38.56 -37.76 -10.82
C ALA A 24 37.14 -37.22 -10.97
N VAL A 25 36.52 -36.84 -9.84
CA VAL A 25 35.32 -36.00 -9.84
C VAL A 25 35.78 -34.61 -10.27
N THR A 26 35.68 -34.36 -11.57
CA THR A 26 35.76 -33.00 -12.09
C THR A 26 34.50 -32.26 -11.55
N LEU A 27 34.67 -31.55 -10.45
CA LEU A 27 33.73 -30.48 -10.07
C LEU A 27 33.73 -29.47 -11.24
N MET A 28 32.82 -29.64 -12.18
CA MET A 28 32.39 -28.52 -12.99
C MET A 28 31.77 -27.52 -12.02
N GLY A 29 32.58 -26.58 -11.57
CA GLY A 29 32.11 -25.38 -10.94
C GLY A 29 31.16 -24.69 -11.94
N LEU A 30 29.88 -24.83 -11.74
CA LEU A 30 28.93 -23.87 -12.24
C LEU A 30 29.34 -22.52 -11.62
N SER A 31 30.19 -21.79 -12.34
CA SER A 31 30.35 -20.36 -12.09
C SER A 31 28.98 -19.75 -12.41
N LEU A 32 28.15 -19.61 -11.38
CA LEU A 32 27.07 -18.63 -11.43
C LEU A 32 27.75 -17.32 -11.84
N PRO A 33 27.23 -16.60 -12.82
CA PRO A 33 27.74 -15.29 -13.12
C PRO A 33 27.63 -14.48 -11.83
N LEU A 34 28.75 -14.12 -11.24
CA LEU A 34 28.85 -13.07 -10.23
C LEU A 34 28.53 -11.77 -11.00
N TRP A 35 27.25 -11.44 -11.08
CA TRP A 35 26.85 -10.10 -11.46
C TRP A 35 27.46 -9.20 -10.40
N GLY A 36 28.44 -8.40 -10.80
CA GLY A 36 29.12 -7.48 -9.89
C GLY A 36 28.08 -6.49 -9.34
N ASP A 37 28.27 -6.12 -8.10
CA ASP A 37 27.51 -5.04 -7.50
C ASP A 37 27.67 -3.77 -8.36
N VAL A 38 26.59 -3.10 -8.68
CA VAL A 38 26.58 -1.96 -9.59
C VAL A 38 26.72 -0.68 -8.78
N PRO A 39 27.77 0.16 -8.99
CA PRO A 39 27.92 1.41 -8.28
C PRO A 39 26.85 2.42 -8.72
N VAL A 40 26.23 3.07 -7.74
CA VAL A 40 25.16 4.07 -7.92
C VAL A 40 25.37 5.22 -6.96
N THR A 41 25.20 6.44 -7.48
CA THR A 41 25.18 7.66 -6.66
C THR A 41 23.74 8.12 -6.46
N VAL A 42 23.36 8.35 -5.20
CA VAL A 42 22.08 8.99 -4.83
C VAL A 42 22.38 10.34 -4.20
N THR A 43 21.90 11.42 -4.80
CA THR A 43 22.09 12.77 -4.29
C THR A 43 20.82 13.27 -3.61
N ILE A 44 20.93 13.67 -2.34
CA ILE A 44 19.85 14.24 -1.54
C ILE A 44 19.97 15.74 -1.46
N ASN A 45 18.89 16.44 -1.79
CA ASN A 45 18.80 17.89 -1.67
C ASN A 45 17.85 18.29 -0.54
N THR A 46 18.39 18.48 0.66
CA THR A 46 17.61 18.91 1.84
C THR A 46 17.26 20.40 1.85
N ALA A 47 17.85 21.20 0.96
CA ALA A 47 17.61 22.65 0.90
C ALA A 47 16.30 23.02 0.18
N ALA A 48 15.70 22.09 -0.55
CA ALA A 48 14.44 22.28 -1.28
C ALA A 48 13.37 21.33 -0.73
N PRO A 49 12.71 21.67 0.40
CA PRO A 49 11.66 20.85 0.97
C PRO A 49 10.45 20.80 0.04
N GLY A 50 9.95 19.60 -0.20
CA GLY A 50 8.74 19.31 -0.96
C GLY A 50 7.49 19.26 -0.08
N ALA A 51 6.56 18.39 -0.44
CA ALA A 51 5.32 18.19 0.30
C ALA A 51 5.59 17.57 1.69
N LYS A 52 4.82 18.01 2.69
CA LYS A 52 4.76 17.29 3.97
C LYS A 52 3.86 16.06 3.80
N ILE A 53 4.36 14.92 4.23
CA ILE A 53 3.57 13.69 4.27
C ILE A 53 2.63 13.75 5.48
N ALA A 54 1.34 13.50 5.25
CA ALA A 54 0.36 13.45 6.33
C ALA A 54 0.54 12.19 7.18
N ASP A 55 0.31 12.29 8.49
CA ASP A 55 0.46 11.17 9.41
C ASP A 55 -0.53 10.01 9.12
N ASP A 56 -1.64 10.32 8.44
CA ASP A 56 -2.66 9.37 7.98
C ASP A 56 -2.56 9.04 6.48
N PHE A 57 -1.38 9.23 5.89
CA PHE A 57 -1.18 9.12 4.44
C PHE A 57 -1.57 7.73 3.91
N ALA A 58 -1.02 6.67 4.51
CA ALA A 58 -1.36 5.29 4.17
C ALA A 58 -2.61 4.86 4.95
N GLY A 59 -3.70 4.61 4.23
CA GLY A 59 -4.98 4.18 4.77
C GLY A 59 -5.48 2.90 4.11
N LEU A 60 -6.61 2.40 4.60
CA LEU A 60 -7.33 1.28 4.02
C LEU A 60 -8.75 1.69 3.64
N SER A 61 -9.28 1.08 2.58
CA SER A 61 -10.66 1.21 2.12
C SER A 61 -11.34 -0.15 2.13
N TYR A 62 -12.59 -0.18 2.56
CA TYR A 62 -13.41 -1.40 2.63
C TYR A 62 -14.80 -1.16 2.06
N GLU A 63 -15.44 -2.27 1.65
CA GLU A 63 -16.86 -2.29 1.33
C GLU A 63 -17.70 -2.02 2.58
N THR A 64 -18.80 -1.24 2.46
CA THR A 64 -19.73 -0.97 3.58
C THR A 64 -20.32 -2.23 4.19
N THR A 65 -20.42 -3.32 3.43
CA THR A 65 -20.88 -4.61 3.97
C THR A 65 -19.98 -5.19 5.06
N ARG A 66 -18.75 -4.68 5.23
CA ARG A 66 -17.87 -5.10 6.34
C ARG A 66 -18.24 -4.44 7.68
N GLU A 67 -19.11 -3.44 7.66
CA GLU A 67 -19.75 -2.90 8.88
C GLU A 67 -20.84 -3.82 9.42
N LEU A 68 -21.46 -4.62 8.53
CA LEU A 68 -22.56 -5.51 8.90
C LEU A 68 -22.07 -6.79 9.58
N PRO A 69 -22.84 -7.34 10.52
CA PRO A 69 -22.47 -8.60 11.14
C PRO A 69 -22.62 -9.78 10.17
N ASP A 70 -21.64 -10.67 10.17
CA ASP A 70 -21.74 -11.98 9.54
C ASP A 70 -21.90 -13.06 10.64
N GLN A 71 -22.97 -13.83 10.59
CA GLN A 71 -23.32 -14.81 11.64
C GLN A 71 -23.32 -14.22 13.08
N GLY A 72 -23.77 -12.97 13.21
CA GLY A 72 -23.82 -12.25 14.48
C GLY A 72 -22.49 -11.75 15.02
N LYS A 73 -21.42 -11.77 14.21
CA LYS A 73 -20.11 -11.24 14.55
C LYS A 73 -19.74 -10.06 13.64
N TYR A 74 -19.26 -9.00 14.24
CA TYR A 74 -18.74 -7.85 13.51
C TYR A 74 -17.26 -8.04 13.16
N TYR A 75 -16.90 -7.73 11.92
CA TYR A 75 -15.51 -7.66 11.50
C TYR A 75 -14.81 -6.47 12.17
N PHE A 76 -15.38 -5.28 12.03
CA PHE A 76 -14.96 -4.10 12.76
C PHE A 76 -15.65 -4.07 14.12
N SER A 77 -14.93 -4.42 15.16
CA SER A 77 -15.39 -4.38 16.55
C SER A 77 -14.22 -4.04 17.47
N ALA A 78 -14.48 -3.26 18.52
CA ALA A 78 -13.51 -2.96 19.56
C ALA A 78 -13.00 -4.22 20.29
N GLN A 79 -13.69 -5.35 20.16
CA GLN A 79 -13.30 -6.65 20.70
C GLN A 79 -12.41 -7.46 19.74
N ASN A 80 -12.22 -7.02 18.48
CA ASN A 80 -11.39 -7.72 17.52
C ASN A 80 -9.91 -7.33 17.71
N ALA A 81 -9.31 -7.80 18.79
CA ALA A 81 -7.95 -7.46 19.20
C ALA A 81 -6.88 -7.76 18.12
N PRO A 82 -6.93 -8.91 17.38
CA PRO A 82 -5.95 -9.15 16.31
C PRO A 82 -6.04 -8.10 15.19
N LEU A 83 -7.24 -7.72 14.75
CA LEU A 83 -7.41 -6.70 13.70
C LEU A 83 -6.90 -5.34 14.16
N ILE A 84 -7.24 -4.94 15.39
CA ILE A 84 -6.74 -3.71 16.02
C ILE A 84 -5.21 -3.71 16.02
N LYS A 85 -4.60 -4.83 16.43
CA LYS A 85 -3.15 -4.96 16.47
C LYS A 85 -2.51 -4.86 15.09
N ILE A 86 -3.11 -5.46 14.05
CA ILE A 86 -2.64 -5.32 12.66
C ILE A 86 -2.66 -3.84 12.22
N PHE A 87 -3.78 -3.12 12.44
CA PHE A 87 -3.88 -1.70 12.11
C PHE A 87 -2.79 -0.88 12.81
N GLN A 88 -2.59 -1.10 14.10
CA GLN A 88 -1.55 -0.42 14.89
C GLN A 88 -0.14 -0.75 14.40
N THR A 89 0.15 -2.03 14.11
CA THR A 89 1.46 -2.47 13.64
C THR A 89 1.78 -1.87 12.26
N LEU A 90 0.80 -1.87 11.36
CA LEU A 90 0.97 -1.27 10.03
C LEU A 90 1.02 0.27 10.09
N GLY A 91 0.53 0.88 11.16
CA GLY A 91 0.44 2.34 11.30
C GLY A 91 -0.72 2.95 10.51
N ILE A 92 -1.82 2.21 10.33
CA ILE A 92 -3.01 2.69 9.61
C ILE A 92 -3.75 3.72 10.47
N LYS A 93 -3.82 4.95 9.97
CA LYS A 93 -4.50 6.09 10.65
C LYS A 93 -5.72 6.60 9.90
N ASN A 94 -6.01 6.05 8.71
CA ASN A 94 -7.15 6.43 7.89
C ASN A 94 -7.91 5.18 7.42
N LEU A 95 -9.19 5.14 7.66
CA LEU A 95 -10.09 4.05 7.29
C LEU A 95 -11.28 4.62 6.51
N ARG A 96 -11.41 4.23 5.26
CA ARG A 96 -12.57 4.55 4.45
C ARG A 96 -13.50 3.34 4.35
N VAL A 97 -14.80 3.55 4.54
CA VAL A 97 -15.82 2.59 4.15
C VAL A 97 -16.66 3.15 3.00
N GLY A 98 -16.92 2.31 2.03
CA GLY A 98 -17.60 2.68 0.79
C GLY A 98 -17.68 1.46 -0.14
N GLY A 99 -16.89 1.49 -1.21
CA GLY A 99 -16.84 0.42 -2.19
C GLY A 99 -18.13 0.31 -3.01
N ASN A 100 -18.17 -0.66 -3.92
CA ASN A 100 -19.30 -0.83 -4.82
C ASN A 100 -20.61 -1.19 -4.09
N PHE A 101 -20.51 -1.70 -2.87
CA PHE A 101 -21.69 -2.16 -2.13
C PHE A 101 -22.44 -1.03 -1.44
N VAL A 102 -21.85 0.15 -1.25
CA VAL A 102 -22.59 1.30 -0.71
C VAL A 102 -23.75 1.66 -1.63
N ASP A 103 -23.56 1.61 -2.93
CA ASP A 103 -24.56 1.97 -3.94
C ASP A 103 -25.36 0.78 -4.49
N SER A 104 -25.12 -0.42 -3.96
CA SER A 104 -25.85 -1.60 -4.36
C SER A 104 -27.22 -1.70 -3.69
N PRO A 105 -28.35 -1.65 -4.42
CA PRO A 105 -29.69 -1.76 -3.83
C PRO A 105 -29.97 -3.16 -3.23
N ARG A 106 -29.10 -4.13 -3.48
CA ARG A 106 -29.20 -5.49 -2.94
C ARG A 106 -28.50 -5.66 -1.58
N LYS A 107 -27.72 -4.69 -1.16
CA LYS A 107 -26.99 -4.74 0.11
C LYS A 107 -27.73 -3.90 1.16
N ALA A 108 -27.72 -4.37 2.40
CA ALA A 108 -28.29 -3.62 3.49
C ALA A 108 -27.50 -2.33 3.75
N ILE A 109 -28.17 -1.34 4.25
CA ILE A 109 -27.56 -0.11 4.78
C ILE A 109 -27.23 -0.36 6.24
N PRO A 110 -26.02 -0.01 6.75
CA PRO A 110 -25.70 -0.12 8.16
C PRO A 110 -26.71 0.60 9.06
N THR A 111 -27.05 -0.02 10.17
CA THR A 111 -27.89 0.57 11.22
C THR A 111 -27.03 1.31 12.25
N GLU A 112 -27.65 2.07 13.16
CA GLU A 112 -26.91 2.73 14.25
C GLU A 112 -26.05 1.74 15.08
N PRO A 113 -26.51 0.55 15.48
CA PRO A 113 -25.65 -0.45 16.13
C PRO A 113 -24.43 -0.88 15.29
N ASP A 114 -24.60 -1.05 13.96
CA ASP A 114 -23.50 -1.41 13.06
C ASP A 114 -22.46 -0.28 13.00
N ILE A 115 -22.92 0.97 12.95
CA ILE A 115 -22.09 2.17 12.99
C ILE A 115 -21.35 2.28 14.33
N ASP A 116 -22.03 2.00 15.45
CA ASP A 116 -21.43 2.04 16.77
C ASP A 116 -20.28 1.02 16.91
N GLU A 117 -20.42 -0.21 16.40
CA GLU A 117 -19.35 -1.20 16.40
C GLU A 117 -18.17 -0.77 15.51
N PHE A 118 -18.46 -0.26 14.32
CA PHE A 118 -17.44 0.23 13.38
C PHE A 118 -16.61 1.39 13.97
N PHE A 119 -17.26 2.42 14.53
CA PHE A 119 -16.55 3.54 15.15
C PHE A 119 -15.87 3.14 16.46
N GLY A 120 -16.43 2.16 17.19
CA GLY A 120 -15.78 1.55 18.34
C GLY A 120 -14.45 0.91 17.98
N PHE A 121 -14.41 0.17 16.86
CA PHE A 121 -13.17 -0.35 16.29
C PHE A 121 -12.21 0.77 15.90
N ALA A 122 -12.68 1.77 15.17
CA ALA A 122 -11.84 2.88 14.70
C ALA A 122 -11.16 3.60 15.88
N ALA A 123 -11.89 3.84 16.97
CA ALA A 123 -11.33 4.41 18.19
C ALA A 123 -10.29 3.49 18.85
N ALA A 124 -10.57 2.19 18.96
CA ALA A 124 -9.65 1.21 19.54
C ALA A 124 -8.36 1.02 18.72
N ALA A 125 -8.45 1.13 17.38
CA ALA A 125 -7.33 1.04 16.46
C ALA A 125 -6.55 2.37 16.31
N ASP A 126 -7.02 3.47 16.93
CA ASP A 126 -6.49 4.83 16.78
C ASP A 126 -6.44 5.26 15.30
N THR A 127 -7.56 5.06 14.60
CA THR A 127 -7.74 5.44 13.19
C THR A 127 -8.94 6.35 13.02
N LYS A 128 -8.90 7.21 12.01
CA LYS A 128 -10.01 8.12 11.68
C LYS A 128 -10.69 7.68 10.39
N VAL A 129 -11.94 8.09 10.24
CA VAL A 129 -12.88 7.52 9.28
C VAL A 129 -13.27 8.53 8.20
N ILE A 130 -13.25 8.08 6.93
CA ILE A 130 -14.03 8.61 5.83
C ILE A 130 -15.24 7.71 5.68
N TYR A 131 -16.44 8.23 5.95
CA TYR A 131 -17.68 7.46 5.97
C TYR A 131 -18.55 7.73 4.75
N SER A 132 -18.92 6.70 3.99
CA SER A 132 -19.68 6.86 2.74
C SER A 132 -21.16 6.52 2.94
N PHE A 133 -22.03 7.41 2.51
CA PHE A 133 -23.47 7.17 2.39
C PHE A 133 -23.86 6.67 1.01
N ARG A 134 -24.96 5.93 0.92
CA ARG A 134 -25.53 5.49 -0.35
C ARG A 134 -26.00 6.69 -1.19
N LEU A 135 -25.58 6.75 -2.44
CA LEU A 135 -26.06 7.70 -3.43
C LEU A 135 -27.17 7.09 -4.31
N ASN A 136 -26.87 5.93 -4.94
CA ASN A 136 -27.81 5.27 -5.84
C ASN A 136 -29.08 4.83 -5.09
N HIS A 137 -30.20 5.51 -5.37
CA HIS A 137 -31.46 5.39 -4.61
C HIS A 137 -31.25 5.64 -3.09
N GLY A 138 -30.36 6.55 -2.74
CA GLY A 138 -30.13 6.99 -1.37
C GLY A 138 -31.34 7.72 -0.80
N ASP A 139 -31.58 7.54 0.51
CA ASP A 139 -32.61 8.29 1.26
C ASP A 139 -31.94 9.44 2.01
N PRO A 140 -32.23 10.71 1.64
CA PRO A 140 -31.66 11.88 2.31
C PRO A 140 -31.97 11.92 3.81
N ALA A 141 -33.18 11.52 4.24
CA ALA A 141 -33.56 11.55 5.65
C ALA A 141 -32.83 10.48 6.46
N ALA A 142 -32.68 9.27 5.91
CA ALA A 142 -31.91 8.20 6.54
C ALA A 142 -30.42 8.56 6.63
N SER A 143 -29.84 9.12 5.56
CA SER A 143 -28.45 9.59 5.56
C SER A 143 -28.22 10.71 6.57
N ALA A 144 -29.15 11.65 6.70
CA ALA A 144 -29.08 12.71 7.69
C ALA A 144 -29.17 12.17 9.12
N ALA A 145 -30.03 11.18 9.38
CA ALA A 145 -30.13 10.56 10.71
C ALA A 145 -28.83 9.85 11.09
N GLN A 146 -28.24 9.06 10.17
CA GLN A 146 -26.93 8.43 10.39
C GLN A 146 -25.82 9.46 10.60
N ALA A 147 -25.75 10.51 9.76
CA ALA A 147 -24.77 11.57 9.91
C ALA A 147 -24.86 12.28 11.27
N LYS A 148 -26.09 12.52 11.73
CA LYS A 148 -26.31 13.10 13.07
C LYS A 148 -25.81 12.16 14.17
N HIS A 149 -26.16 10.87 14.10
CA HIS A 149 -25.69 9.86 15.05
C HIS A 149 -24.17 9.79 15.12
N ILE A 150 -23.50 9.75 13.95
CA ILE A 150 -22.03 9.75 13.85
C ILE A 150 -21.44 11.03 14.43
N SER A 151 -22.00 12.19 14.07
CA SER A 151 -21.50 13.48 14.55
C SER A 151 -21.64 13.64 16.06
N ASP A 152 -22.77 13.22 16.62
CA ASP A 152 -23.05 13.34 18.05
C ASP A 152 -22.12 12.45 18.91
N LYS A 153 -21.77 11.24 18.42
CA LYS A 153 -21.01 10.27 19.20
C LYS A 153 -19.52 10.15 18.82
N TYR A 154 -19.19 10.36 17.54
CA TYR A 154 -17.90 9.95 16.96
C TYR A 154 -17.20 11.07 16.19
N SER A 155 -17.56 12.34 16.39
CA SER A 155 -16.96 13.49 15.69
C SER A 155 -15.43 13.52 15.75
N SER A 156 -14.83 13.06 16.85
CA SER A 156 -13.38 13.01 17.01
C SER A 156 -12.69 11.92 16.16
N SER A 157 -13.44 10.90 15.75
CA SER A 157 -12.95 9.81 14.89
C SER A 157 -13.32 10.00 13.41
N LEU A 158 -14.20 10.98 13.10
CA LEU A 158 -14.62 11.28 11.74
C LEU A 158 -13.72 12.32 11.09
N ILE A 159 -13.29 12.06 9.86
CA ILE A 159 -12.62 13.04 8.98
C ILE A 159 -13.68 13.78 8.17
N CYS A 160 -14.46 13.05 7.40
CA CYS A 160 -15.48 13.59 6.53
C CYS A 160 -16.46 12.51 6.07
N TYR A 161 -17.54 12.95 5.45
CA TYR A 161 -18.51 12.13 4.76
C TYR A 161 -18.19 12.08 3.27
N SER A 162 -18.38 10.92 2.67
CA SER A 162 -18.47 10.71 1.22
C SER A 162 -19.90 10.31 0.86
N ILE A 163 -20.35 10.57 -0.36
CA ILE A 163 -21.69 10.20 -0.83
C ILE A 163 -21.57 9.50 -2.17
N GLY A 164 -21.81 8.18 -2.16
CA GLY A 164 -21.68 7.31 -3.31
C GLY A 164 -20.28 6.72 -3.50
N ASN A 165 -20.20 5.82 -4.48
CA ASN A 165 -18.97 5.17 -4.93
C ASN A 165 -19.02 5.02 -6.45
N GLU A 166 -18.01 5.55 -7.15
CA GLU A 166 -17.87 5.47 -8.61
C GLU A 166 -19.19 5.77 -9.37
N PRO A 167 -19.87 6.88 -9.03
CA PRO A 167 -21.18 7.18 -9.60
C PRO A 167 -21.15 7.35 -11.12
N ASP A 168 -20.00 7.64 -11.71
CA ASP A 168 -19.80 7.73 -13.16
C ASP A 168 -20.01 6.41 -13.89
N ILE A 169 -20.07 5.27 -13.18
CA ILE A 169 -20.41 3.97 -13.76
C ILE A 169 -21.90 3.88 -14.09
N TYR A 170 -22.77 4.46 -13.29
CA TYR A 170 -24.23 4.35 -13.43
C TYR A 170 -24.94 5.67 -13.72
N VAL A 171 -24.29 6.81 -13.41
CA VAL A 171 -24.79 8.15 -13.78
C VAL A 171 -23.86 8.75 -14.84
N HIS A 172 -24.38 9.13 -16.00
CA HIS A 172 -23.55 9.46 -17.17
C HIS A 172 -23.32 10.97 -17.36
N SER A 173 -23.63 11.80 -16.36
CA SER A 173 -23.35 13.23 -16.39
C SER A 173 -23.26 13.83 -15.00
N TYR A 174 -22.41 14.84 -14.83
CA TYR A 174 -22.31 15.61 -13.57
C TYR A 174 -23.67 16.15 -13.12
N LYS A 175 -24.46 16.69 -14.04
CA LYS A 175 -25.82 17.19 -13.73
C LYS A 175 -26.74 16.08 -13.24
N GLY A 176 -26.64 14.88 -13.77
CA GLY A 176 -27.39 13.71 -13.30
C GLY A 176 -26.98 13.31 -11.90
N TRP A 177 -25.67 13.24 -11.67
CA TRP A 177 -25.08 12.95 -10.35
C TRP A 177 -25.52 13.99 -9.31
N LEU A 178 -25.45 15.28 -9.63
CA LEU A 178 -25.82 16.37 -8.72
C LEU A 178 -27.27 16.28 -8.24
N LYS A 179 -28.20 15.80 -9.07
CA LYS A 179 -29.60 15.61 -8.70
C LYS A 179 -29.80 14.57 -7.59
N GLU A 180 -28.95 13.57 -7.53
CA GLU A 180 -28.99 12.53 -6.48
C GLU A 180 -28.16 12.95 -5.27
N TRP A 181 -27.01 13.57 -5.47
CA TRP A 181 -26.06 13.95 -4.45
C TRP A 181 -26.54 15.14 -3.60
N GLN A 182 -27.05 16.22 -4.24
CA GLN A 182 -27.43 17.46 -3.57
C GLN A 182 -28.49 17.25 -2.47
N PRO A 183 -29.56 16.48 -2.66
CA PRO A 183 -30.55 16.28 -1.61
C PRO A 183 -30.00 15.63 -0.35
N ILE A 184 -29.03 14.68 -0.49
CA ILE A 184 -28.37 14.02 0.62
C ILE A 184 -27.45 15.00 1.33
N TYR A 185 -26.64 15.74 0.58
CA TYR A 185 -25.76 16.78 1.09
C TYR A 185 -26.55 17.85 1.89
N ASP A 186 -27.64 18.35 1.36
CA ASP A 186 -28.47 19.36 2.00
C ASP A 186 -29.12 18.82 3.28
N ALA A 187 -29.65 17.60 3.26
CA ALA A 187 -30.27 16.97 4.42
C ALA A 187 -29.25 16.75 5.57
N ILE A 188 -28.03 16.32 5.24
CA ILE A 188 -26.95 16.18 6.23
C ILE A 188 -26.57 17.55 6.81
N ASN A 189 -26.38 18.56 5.97
CA ASN A 189 -26.04 19.91 6.42
C ASN A 189 -27.12 20.57 7.31
N GLN A 190 -28.39 20.20 7.11
CA GLN A 190 -29.48 20.71 7.92
C GLN A 190 -29.38 20.19 9.37
N VAL A 191 -28.94 18.97 9.59
CA VAL A 191 -28.86 18.36 10.94
C VAL A 191 -27.45 18.39 11.54
N VAL A 192 -26.40 18.50 10.70
CA VAL A 192 -24.99 18.63 11.07
C VAL A 192 -24.39 19.82 10.33
N PRO A 193 -24.62 21.07 10.84
CA PRO A 193 -24.20 22.31 10.13
C PRO A 193 -22.70 22.38 9.83
N ASP A 194 -21.84 21.74 10.65
CA ASP A 194 -20.39 21.74 10.51
C ASP A 194 -19.86 20.49 9.78
N ALA A 195 -20.75 19.70 9.16
CA ALA A 195 -20.38 18.51 8.40
C ALA A 195 -19.28 18.81 7.38
N LYS A 196 -18.31 17.92 7.31
CA LYS A 196 -17.22 17.94 6.31
C LYS A 196 -17.44 16.83 5.30
N PHE A 197 -17.09 17.10 4.05
CA PHE A 197 -17.32 16.20 2.94
C PHE A 197 -16.05 15.99 2.12
N CYS A 198 -16.00 14.89 1.41
CA CYS A 198 -15.12 14.65 0.29
C CYS A 198 -15.94 14.13 -0.90
N GLY A 199 -15.37 14.16 -2.09
CA GLY A 199 -16.02 13.70 -3.31
C GLY A 199 -15.25 14.11 -4.56
N PRO A 200 -15.76 13.76 -5.73
CA PRO A 200 -16.99 13.01 -6.00
C PRO A 200 -16.82 11.48 -6.09
N SER A 201 -15.71 10.90 -5.66
CA SER A 201 -15.46 9.43 -5.57
C SER A 201 -15.57 8.70 -6.91
N LEU A 202 -14.93 9.24 -7.93
CA LEU A 202 -15.06 8.78 -9.31
C LEU A 202 -14.04 7.69 -9.67
N THR A 203 -14.35 6.92 -10.70
CA THR A 203 -13.33 6.08 -11.38
C THR A 203 -12.23 6.94 -12.02
N SER A 204 -11.15 6.31 -12.44
CA SER A 204 -10.03 6.97 -13.14
C SER A 204 -10.42 7.65 -14.47
N ASN A 205 -11.67 7.51 -14.93
CA ASN A 205 -12.10 7.95 -16.26
C ASN A 205 -12.89 9.26 -16.27
N ALA A 206 -13.48 9.69 -15.16
CA ALA A 206 -14.44 10.79 -15.12
C ALA A 206 -13.88 12.08 -14.48
N GLN A 207 -12.65 12.42 -14.76
CA GLN A 207 -11.94 13.57 -14.14
C GLN A 207 -12.64 14.93 -14.29
N PRO A 208 -13.36 15.27 -15.38
CA PRO A 208 -14.03 16.57 -15.47
C PRO A 208 -15.04 16.85 -14.36
N TRP A 209 -15.68 15.82 -13.80
CA TRP A 209 -16.62 16.00 -12.69
C TRP A 209 -15.93 16.45 -11.40
N ALA A 210 -14.69 16.07 -11.19
CA ALA A 210 -13.92 16.54 -10.03
C ALA A 210 -13.74 18.06 -10.08
N HIS A 211 -13.51 18.63 -11.27
CA HIS A 211 -13.38 20.09 -11.45
C HIS A 211 -14.74 20.80 -11.27
N ASP A 212 -15.84 20.22 -11.78
CA ASP A 212 -17.16 20.74 -11.56
C ASP A 212 -17.56 20.69 -10.07
N PHE A 213 -17.24 19.60 -9.36
CA PHE A 213 -17.44 19.46 -7.93
C PHE A 213 -16.67 20.53 -7.13
N VAL A 214 -15.43 20.79 -7.48
CA VAL A 214 -14.64 21.85 -6.86
C VAL A 214 -15.30 23.21 -7.04
N ARG A 215 -15.68 23.55 -8.27
CA ARG A 215 -16.35 24.83 -8.56
C ARG A 215 -17.61 25.03 -7.72
N ASP A 216 -18.43 23.99 -7.56
CA ASP A 216 -19.73 24.08 -6.96
C ASP A 216 -19.70 23.98 -5.43
N PHE A 217 -18.78 23.19 -4.85
CA PHE A 217 -18.83 22.87 -3.41
C PHE A 217 -17.61 23.32 -2.60
N TYR A 218 -16.41 23.45 -3.20
CA TYR A 218 -15.23 23.86 -2.44
C TYR A 218 -15.36 25.26 -1.80
N PRO A 219 -16.01 26.25 -2.43
CA PRO A 219 -16.23 27.58 -1.82
C PRO A 219 -17.05 27.55 -0.53
N SER A 220 -17.79 26.48 -0.26
CA SER A 220 -18.55 26.32 0.99
C SER A 220 -17.65 26.17 2.24
N GLY A 221 -16.36 25.85 2.06
CA GLY A 221 -15.43 25.52 3.14
C GLY A 221 -15.72 24.17 3.82
N LYS A 222 -16.60 23.37 3.25
CA LYS A 222 -17.00 22.06 3.80
C LYS A 222 -16.30 20.88 3.15
N VAL A 223 -15.75 21.04 1.95
CA VAL A 223 -14.98 20.00 1.26
C VAL A 223 -13.56 19.97 1.78
N VAL A 224 -13.14 18.86 2.38
CA VAL A 224 -11.78 18.68 2.92
C VAL A 224 -10.84 18.03 1.92
N TYR A 225 -11.34 17.15 1.06
CA TYR A 225 -10.59 16.52 -0.03
C TYR A 225 -11.43 16.44 -1.30
N VAL A 226 -10.77 16.61 -2.43
CA VAL A 226 -11.27 16.06 -3.67
C VAL A 226 -10.73 14.64 -3.76
N VAL A 227 -11.61 13.67 -4.00
CA VAL A 227 -11.25 12.26 -3.96
C VAL A 227 -11.57 11.54 -5.26
N GLN A 228 -10.69 10.63 -5.62
CA GLN A 228 -10.84 9.74 -6.78
C GLN A 228 -10.26 8.37 -6.50
N HIS A 229 -10.57 7.42 -7.39
CA HIS A 229 -10.07 6.05 -7.34
C HIS A 229 -9.02 5.81 -8.42
N GLN A 230 -8.03 4.98 -8.14
CA GLN A 230 -7.02 4.59 -9.11
C GLN A 230 -6.61 3.13 -9.01
N TYR A 231 -6.74 2.42 -10.13
CA TYR A 231 -6.22 1.08 -10.35
C TYR A 231 -5.40 1.09 -11.65
N ALA A 232 -4.10 1.35 -11.50
CA ALA A 232 -3.22 1.64 -12.65
C ALA A 232 -3.08 0.46 -13.63
N GLY A 233 -3.17 -0.78 -13.15
CA GLY A 233 -3.02 -1.98 -13.97
C GLY A 233 -4.31 -2.47 -14.66
N GLY A 234 -5.45 -1.83 -14.41
CA GLY A 234 -6.73 -2.27 -14.97
C GLY A 234 -7.28 -3.53 -14.29
N ALA A 235 -8.05 -4.35 -15.00
CA ALA A 235 -8.70 -5.54 -14.45
C ALA A 235 -7.72 -6.68 -14.17
N GLY A 236 -7.65 -7.16 -12.93
CA GLY A 236 -6.74 -8.23 -12.53
C GLY A 236 -6.93 -9.54 -13.29
N GLY A 237 -8.17 -9.88 -13.63
CA GLY A 237 -8.48 -11.08 -14.42
C GLY A 237 -7.97 -11.06 -15.88
N LYS A 238 -7.47 -9.94 -16.38
CA LYS A 238 -6.82 -9.84 -17.70
C LYS A 238 -5.34 -10.23 -17.68
N ILE A 239 -4.74 -10.32 -16.50
CA ILE A 239 -3.36 -10.76 -16.33
C ILE A 239 -3.35 -12.29 -16.33
N THR A 240 -2.97 -12.89 -17.44
CA THR A 240 -2.96 -14.35 -17.65
C THR A 240 -1.58 -14.97 -17.45
N ASP A 241 -0.52 -14.18 -17.54
CA ASP A 241 0.85 -14.57 -17.25
C ASP A 241 1.34 -13.84 -15.98
N PRO A 242 1.49 -14.54 -14.86
CA PRO A 242 1.93 -13.93 -13.62
C PRO A 242 3.37 -13.39 -13.66
N VAL A 243 4.28 -13.99 -14.46
CA VAL A 243 5.65 -13.46 -14.59
C VAL A 243 5.61 -12.11 -15.26
N ALA A 244 5.02 -12.02 -16.45
CA ALA A 244 4.84 -10.76 -17.16
C ALA A 244 4.03 -9.74 -16.33
N GLY A 245 3.10 -10.21 -15.50
CA GLY A 245 2.33 -9.34 -14.59
C GLY A 245 3.19 -8.72 -13.49
N ARG A 246 4.14 -9.46 -12.90
CA ARG A 246 5.09 -8.92 -11.91
C ARG A 246 6.12 -8.01 -12.56
N ASP A 247 6.65 -8.38 -13.72
CA ASP A 247 7.56 -7.52 -14.50
C ASP A 247 6.91 -6.19 -14.84
N LEU A 248 5.64 -6.23 -15.28
CA LEU A 248 4.85 -5.03 -15.53
C LEU A 248 4.71 -4.20 -14.25
N LEU A 249 4.33 -4.82 -13.12
CA LEU A 249 4.08 -4.14 -11.84
C LEU A 249 5.32 -3.40 -11.32
N LEU A 250 6.51 -3.94 -11.56
CA LEU A 250 7.79 -3.37 -11.14
C LEU A 250 8.46 -2.51 -12.21
N SER A 251 7.89 -2.43 -13.42
CA SER A 251 8.50 -1.67 -14.51
C SER A 251 8.51 -0.16 -14.24
N PRO A 252 9.52 0.58 -14.73
CA PRO A 252 9.53 2.04 -14.65
C PRO A 252 8.32 2.70 -15.33
N GLY A 253 7.73 2.02 -16.33
CA GLY A 253 6.57 2.52 -17.08
C GLY A 253 5.30 2.72 -16.24
N TRP A 254 5.25 2.21 -15.02
CA TRP A 254 4.13 2.50 -14.11
C TRP A 254 4.08 3.96 -13.67
N HIS A 255 5.21 4.63 -13.52
CA HIS A 255 5.25 6.06 -13.25
C HIS A 255 4.62 6.88 -14.39
N ASP A 256 4.79 6.46 -15.64
CA ASP A 256 4.12 7.11 -16.78
C ASP A 256 2.59 6.97 -16.73
N ILE A 257 2.09 5.85 -16.19
CA ILE A 257 0.64 5.65 -16.00
C ILE A 257 0.13 6.59 -14.91
N TYR A 258 0.84 6.69 -13.78
CA TYR A 258 0.48 7.62 -12.70
C TYR A 258 0.52 9.07 -13.18
N GLN A 259 1.58 9.45 -13.91
CA GLN A 259 1.74 10.79 -14.46
C GLN A 259 0.59 11.18 -15.40
N LYS A 260 0.22 10.29 -16.32
CA LYS A 260 -0.92 10.52 -17.23
C LYS A 260 -2.24 10.73 -16.48
N TYR A 261 -2.42 10.04 -15.38
CA TYR A 261 -3.59 10.21 -14.52
C TYR A 261 -3.51 11.52 -13.74
N TYR A 262 -2.36 11.79 -13.12
CA TYR A 262 -2.06 13.04 -12.43
C TYR A 262 -2.32 14.26 -13.32
N ASP A 263 -1.80 14.29 -14.54
CA ASP A 263 -1.91 15.41 -15.47
C ASP A 263 -3.35 15.79 -15.80
N LYS A 264 -4.27 14.83 -15.76
CA LYS A 264 -5.69 15.07 -16.04
C LYS A 264 -6.46 15.57 -14.82
N PHE A 265 -6.04 15.17 -13.64
CA PHE A 265 -6.82 15.35 -12.42
C PHE A 265 -6.27 16.45 -11.52
N VAL A 266 -4.95 16.44 -11.23
CA VAL A 266 -4.36 17.18 -10.13
C VAL A 266 -3.99 18.64 -10.44
N PRO A 267 -3.47 19.02 -11.61
CA PRO A 267 -2.92 20.37 -11.80
C PRO A 267 -3.90 21.50 -11.47
N PRO A 268 -5.19 21.45 -11.84
CA PRO A 268 -6.15 22.49 -11.45
C PRO A 268 -6.36 22.56 -9.93
N LEU A 269 -6.33 21.43 -9.24
CA LEU A 269 -6.46 21.35 -7.78
C LEU A 269 -5.26 21.99 -7.10
N LYS A 270 -4.07 21.65 -7.55
CA LYS A 270 -2.81 22.18 -7.02
C LYS A 270 -2.70 23.69 -7.24
N ALA A 271 -3.09 24.18 -8.41
CA ALA A 271 -3.12 25.61 -8.72
C ALA A 271 -4.07 26.39 -7.81
N ALA A 272 -5.13 25.77 -7.32
CA ALA A 272 -6.12 26.36 -6.41
C ALA A 272 -5.87 26.01 -4.92
N ASN A 273 -4.77 25.35 -4.60
CA ASN A 273 -4.45 24.89 -3.24
C ASN A 273 -5.51 23.96 -2.64
N ILE A 274 -6.10 23.09 -3.46
CA ILE A 274 -7.16 22.18 -3.04
C ILE A 274 -6.58 20.81 -2.72
N PRO A 275 -6.73 20.32 -1.50
CA PRO A 275 -6.24 18.99 -1.12
C PRO A 275 -6.96 17.88 -1.89
N TYR A 276 -6.22 16.85 -2.27
CA TYR A 276 -6.79 15.65 -2.90
C TYR A 276 -6.25 14.37 -2.26
N ARG A 277 -7.03 13.30 -2.34
CA ARG A 277 -6.71 11.98 -1.81
C ARG A 277 -7.20 10.90 -2.77
N LEU A 278 -6.47 9.79 -2.88
CA LEU A 278 -6.95 8.58 -3.54
C LEU A 278 -7.65 7.71 -2.48
N GLU A 279 -8.96 7.88 -2.34
CA GLU A 279 -9.71 7.22 -1.26
C GLU A 279 -10.00 5.73 -1.53
N GLU A 280 -9.74 5.28 -2.77
CA GLU A 280 -9.72 3.87 -3.14
C GLU A 280 -8.69 3.65 -4.23
N ALA A 281 -7.71 2.79 -3.96
CA ALA A 281 -6.66 2.48 -4.91
C ALA A 281 -6.11 1.07 -4.68
N ASN A 282 -5.59 0.48 -5.74
CA ASN A 282 -4.69 -0.66 -5.68
C ASN A 282 -4.04 -0.88 -7.07
N ASN A 283 -3.26 -1.95 -7.22
CA ASN A 283 -2.57 -2.23 -8.48
C ASN A 283 -3.53 -2.64 -9.61
N PHE A 284 -4.39 -3.64 -9.41
CA PHE A 284 -5.36 -4.13 -10.40
C PHE A 284 -6.75 -4.24 -9.76
N TYR A 285 -7.82 -3.75 -10.41
CA TYR A 285 -9.17 -3.85 -9.86
C TYR A 285 -9.79 -5.25 -10.01
N ASN A 286 -10.98 -5.47 -9.42
CA ASN A 286 -11.67 -6.75 -9.32
C ASN A 286 -10.86 -7.81 -8.53
N GLY A 287 -10.43 -7.45 -7.34
CA GLY A 287 -9.77 -8.36 -6.40
C GLY A 287 -8.30 -8.65 -6.70
N GLY A 288 -7.69 -7.95 -7.66
CA GLY A 288 -6.27 -8.11 -7.99
C GLY A 288 -5.96 -9.20 -9.00
N ALA A 289 -4.73 -9.19 -9.52
CA ALA A 289 -4.20 -10.21 -10.42
C ALA A 289 -3.61 -11.37 -9.61
N LYS A 290 -4.01 -12.59 -9.95
CA LYS A 290 -3.55 -13.81 -9.27
C LYS A 290 -2.05 -14.01 -9.45
N ASP A 291 -1.33 -14.38 -8.38
CA ASP A 291 0.12 -14.61 -8.36
C ASP A 291 0.95 -13.37 -8.79
N VAL A 292 0.35 -12.18 -8.68
CA VAL A 292 0.95 -10.86 -8.92
C VAL A 292 0.63 -9.93 -7.76
N SER A 293 -0.65 -9.61 -7.55
CA SER A 293 -1.09 -8.67 -6.50
C SER A 293 -0.85 -9.19 -5.09
N ASP A 294 -0.75 -10.51 -4.93
CA ASP A 294 -0.53 -11.22 -3.67
C ASP A 294 0.94 -11.66 -3.46
N THR A 295 1.90 -11.03 -4.16
CA THR A 295 3.31 -11.39 -4.12
C THR A 295 4.20 -10.26 -3.60
N PHE A 296 5.49 -10.55 -3.39
CA PHE A 296 6.49 -9.57 -2.96
C PHE A 296 6.61 -8.37 -3.91
N ALA A 297 6.35 -8.60 -5.22
CA ALA A 297 6.24 -7.50 -6.18
C ALA A 297 5.25 -6.42 -5.73
N SER A 298 4.12 -6.82 -5.13
CA SER A 298 3.11 -5.88 -4.62
C SER A 298 3.60 -5.08 -3.40
N ALA A 299 4.45 -5.66 -2.56
CA ALA A 299 5.07 -4.93 -1.44
C ALA A 299 6.00 -3.82 -1.95
N MET A 300 6.90 -4.13 -2.88
CA MET A 300 7.81 -3.15 -3.48
C MET A 300 7.05 -2.07 -4.26
N TRP A 301 6.04 -2.50 -5.04
CA TRP A 301 5.14 -1.58 -5.73
C TRP A 301 4.42 -0.65 -4.76
N GLY A 302 3.92 -1.16 -3.64
CA GLY A 302 3.18 -0.38 -2.65
C GLY A 302 4.03 0.74 -2.02
N VAL A 303 5.31 0.47 -1.71
CA VAL A 303 6.25 1.49 -1.22
C VAL A 303 6.44 2.59 -2.26
N ASP A 304 6.74 2.20 -3.51
CA ASP A 304 6.95 3.14 -4.61
C ASP A 304 5.70 3.98 -4.89
N TYR A 305 4.54 3.35 -4.94
CA TYR A 305 3.24 4.00 -5.17
C TYR A 305 2.92 5.05 -4.09
N LEU A 306 3.13 4.72 -2.83
CA LEU A 306 2.89 5.64 -1.71
C LEU A 306 3.82 6.87 -1.80
N TYR A 307 5.11 6.65 -2.03
CA TYR A 307 6.06 7.77 -2.16
C TYR A 307 5.82 8.61 -3.42
N TRP A 308 5.50 7.97 -4.55
CA TRP A 308 5.23 8.71 -5.78
C TRP A 308 4.07 9.70 -5.61
N TRP A 309 2.95 9.24 -5.04
CA TRP A 309 1.80 10.11 -4.79
C TRP A 309 2.05 11.14 -3.70
N ALA A 310 2.85 10.82 -2.70
CA ALA A 310 3.28 11.79 -1.68
C ALA A 310 4.10 12.93 -2.30
N ASP A 311 5.05 12.58 -3.18
CA ASP A 311 5.89 13.55 -3.90
C ASP A 311 5.06 14.44 -4.85
N HIS A 312 3.95 13.92 -5.34
CA HIS A 312 3.00 14.65 -6.18
C HIS A 312 1.93 15.43 -5.39
N GLY A 313 2.00 15.42 -4.06
CA GLY A 313 1.19 16.27 -3.17
C GLY A 313 -0.17 15.70 -2.80
N SER A 314 -0.40 14.41 -2.98
CA SER A 314 -1.57 13.73 -2.40
C SER A 314 -1.57 13.86 -0.88
N GLN A 315 -2.76 13.97 -0.29
CA GLN A 315 -2.92 13.92 1.17
C GLN A 315 -3.04 12.49 1.70
N GLY A 316 -3.08 11.50 0.82
CA GLY A 316 -3.04 10.09 1.19
C GLY A 316 -3.68 9.16 0.18
N ILE A 317 -3.58 7.88 0.50
CA ILE A 317 -4.07 6.76 -0.29
C ILE A 317 -4.76 5.77 0.64
N ASN A 318 -5.97 5.34 0.30
CA ASN A 318 -6.64 4.22 0.95
C ASN A 318 -6.58 3.01 0.04
N PHE A 319 -5.75 2.02 0.38
CA PHE A 319 -5.72 0.76 -0.36
C PHE A 319 -7.01 -0.01 -0.12
N HIS A 320 -7.71 -0.35 -1.20
CA HIS A 320 -8.90 -1.21 -1.08
C HIS A 320 -8.50 -2.58 -0.54
N ASN A 321 -9.20 -3.05 0.48
CA ASN A 321 -8.81 -4.19 1.30
C ASN A 321 -10.04 -5.05 1.67
N GLY A 322 -9.76 -6.24 2.17
CA GLY A 322 -10.79 -7.15 2.67
C GLY A 322 -11.31 -8.13 1.63
N ASP A 323 -11.91 -9.19 2.12
CA ASP A 323 -12.57 -10.23 1.34
C ASP A 323 -14.07 -9.99 1.32
N GLU A 324 -14.76 -10.49 0.29
CA GLU A 324 -16.18 -10.74 0.41
C GLU A 324 -16.40 -12.01 1.23
N VAL A 325 -17.07 -11.85 2.35
CA VAL A 325 -17.41 -12.96 3.26
C VAL A 325 -18.93 -13.08 3.35
N ALA A 326 -19.45 -14.28 3.23
CA ALA A 326 -20.84 -14.60 3.50
C ALA A 326 -20.94 -15.95 4.23
N ALA A 327 -21.75 -15.99 5.28
CA ALA A 327 -21.93 -17.16 6.14
C ALA A 327 -20.60 -17.74 6.66
N GLY A 328 -19.64 -16.86 7.01
CA GLY A 328 -18.33 -17.25 7.52
C GLY A 328 -17.36 -17.80 6.46
N GLN A 329 -17.71 -17.74 5.18
CA GLN A 329 -16.86 -18.23 4.09
C GLN A 329 -16.45 -17.10 3.16
N ILE A 330 -15.18 -17.11 2.72
CA ILE A 330 -14.69 -16.19 1.69
C ILE A 330 -15.28 -16.61 0.36
N ILE A 331 -16.16 -15.75 -0.20
CA ILE A 331 -16.83 -15.98 -1.49
C ILE A 331 -16.14 -15.30 -2.65
N ALA A 332 -15.36 -14.25 -2.37
CA ALA A 332 -14.51 -13.57 -3.35
C ALA A 332 -13.19 -13.16 -2.70
N PRO A 333 -12.06 -13.83 -3.03
CA PRO A 333 -10.77 -13.51 -2.45
C PRO A 333 -10.23 -12.20 -3.01
N CYS A 334 -9.70 -11.36 -2.12
CA CYS A 334 -9.07 -10.10 -2.44
C CYS A 334 -7.54 -10.27 -2.47
N ARG A 335 -6.96 -10.50 -3.65
CA ARG A 335 -5.53 -10.77 -3.82
C ARG A 335 -4.62 -9.55 -3.59
N TYR A 336 -5.15 -8.36 -3.79
CA TYR A 336 -4.41 -7.13 -3.53
C TYR A 336 -4.50 -6.67 -2.07
N ALA A 337 -5.27 -7.37 -1.24
CA ALA A 337 -5.42 -6.99 0.16
C ALA A 337 -4.09 -7.00 0.90
N SER A 338 -3.92 -6.08 1.84
CA SER A 338 -2.79 -6.10 2.75
C SER A 338 -2.88 -7.25 3.76
N PHE A 339 -4.08 -7.64 4.14
CA PHE A 339 -4.38 -8.86 4.91
C PHE A 339 -5.81 -9.31 4.65
N THR A 340 -6.09 -10.58 4.88
CA THR A 340 -7.40 -11.20 4.67
C THR A 340 -7.80 -12.03 5.88
N SER A 341 -9.11 -12.30 6.02
CA SER A 341 -9.63 -13.16 7.09
C SER A 341 -9.12 -14.61 6.96
N ALA A 342 -8.84 -15.24 8.09
CA ALA A 342 -8.50 -16.64 8.22
C ALA A 342 -9.38 -17.28 9.31
N PRO A 343 -9.50 -18.63 9.39
CA PRO A 343 -10.34 -19.29 10.39
C PRO A 343 -10.03 -18.87 11.83
N ASP A 344 -8.75 -18.67 12.16
CA ASP A 344 -8.28 -18.37 13.51
C ASP A 344 -7.64 -16.96 13.61
N GLY A 345 -7.95 -16.04 12.68
CA GLY A 345 -7.38 -14.70 12.68
C GLY A 345 -7.27 -14.09 11.28
N TYR A 346 -6.06 -13.78 10.86
CA TYR A 346 -5.80 -13.12 9.58
C TYR A 346 -4.59 -13.72 8.88
N PHE A 347 -4.54 -13.63 7.57
CA PHE A 347 -3.33 -13.80 6.77
C PHE A 347 -2.77 -12.43 6.41
N VAL A 348 -1.54 -12.14 6.81
CA VAL A 348 -0.83 -10.92 6.46
C VAL A 348 -0.16 -11.11 5.10
N HIS A 349 -0.54 -10.28 4.12
CA HIS A 349 -0.05 -10.36 2.75
C HIS A 349 1.12 -9.38 2.49
N PRO A 350 1.86 -9.56 1.38
CA PRO A 350 3.04 -8.76 1.07
C PRO A 350 2.83 -7.25 1.09
N LEU A 351 1.70 -6.73 0.62
CA LEU A 351 1.42 -5.29 0.61
C LEU A 351 1.50 -4.66 2.02
N SER A 352 1.17 -5.41 3.08
CA SER A 352 1.32 -4.96 4.46
C SER A 352 2.74 -4.53 4.81
N TYR A 353 3.72 -5.29 4.34
CA TYR A 353 5.13 -4.99 4.58
C TYR A 353 5.57 -3.70 3.89
N GLY A 354 5.07 -3.45 2.68
CA GLY A 354 5.30 -2.19 1.96
C GLY A 354 4.69 -1.00 2.70
N ILE A 355 3.44 -1.11 3.16
CA ILE A 355 2.76 -0.10 3.97
C ILE A 355 3.54 0.17 5.26
N LYS A 356 3.95 -0.89 5.98
CA LYS A 356 4.70 -0.75 7.22
C LYS A 356 6.04 -0.06 6.99
N LEU A 357 6.80 -0.46 5.97
CA LEU A 357 8.08 0.18 5.66
C LEU A 357 7.91 1.65 5.30
N PHE A 358 6.92 1.99 4.48
CA PHE A 358 6.60 3.40 4.19
C PHE A 358 6.34 4.18 5.48
N ASN A 359 5.48 3.67 6.37
CA ASN A 359 5.16 4.34 7.64
C ASN A 359 6.33 4.44 8.62
N LEU A 360 7.41 3.66 8.46
CA LEU A 360 8.64 3.81 9.23
C LEU A 360 9.51 4.98 8.76
N GLY A 361 9.42 5.37 7.49
CA GLY A 361 10.28 6.40 6.88
C GLY A 361 9.55 7.68 6.45
N ALA A 362 8.22 7.69 6.46
CA ALA A 362 7.42 8.78 5.91
C ALA A 362 7.05 9.85 6.96
N HIS A 363 8.00 10.24 7.80
CA HIS A 363 7.79 11.21 8.87
C HIS A 363 8.43 12.55 8.54
N GLY A 364 7.68 13.51 8.01
CA GLY A 364 8.20 14.85 7.74
C GLY A 364 7.91 15.35 6.33
N GLN A 365 8.89 16.04 5.74
CA GLN A 365 8.79 16.62 4.40
C GLN A 365 9.64 15.83 3.41
N LEU A 366 9.08 15.54 2.25
CA LEU A 366 9.86 15.05 1.12
C LEU A 366 10.94 16.06 0.77
N VAL A 367 12.11 15.54 0.41
CA VAL A 367 13.23 16.34 -0.10
C VAL A 367 13.73 15.70 -1.39
N GLY A 368 14.39 16.48 -2.24
CA GLY A 368 14.87 15.99 -3.52
C GLY A 368 15.79 14.79 -3.36
N SER A 369 15.51 13.71 -4.11
CA SER A 369 16.35 12.51 -4.22
C SER A 369 16.55 12.20 -5.70
N THR A 370 17.79 12.09 -6.13
CA THR A 370 18.13 11.81 -7.53
C THR A 370 19.06 10.62 -7.61
N VAL A 371 18.69 9.63 -8.37
CA VAL A 371 19.54 8.48 -8.68
C VAL A 371 20.32 8.78 -9.94
N ALA A 372 21.66 8.77 -9.84
CA ALA A 372 22.57 8.91 -10.96
C ALA A 372 23.34 7.60 -11.10
N PRO A 373 22.92 6.71 -12.00
CA PRO A 373 23.65 5.50 -12.27
C PRO A 373 24.92 5.85 -13.06
N ASP A 374 26.04 5.20 -12.72
CA ASP A 374 27.22 5.20 -13.57
C ASP A 374 26.89 4.53 -14.92
N ASP A 375 27.78 4.68 -15.93
CA ASP A 375 27.54 4.09 -17.27
C ASP A 375 27.25 2.59 -17.21
N ALA A 376 27.82 1.87 -16.24
CA ALA A 376 27.56 0.45 -15.98
C ALA A 376 26.18 0.17 -15.38
N ALA A 377 25.53 1.17 -14.83
CA ALA A 377 24.24 1.09 -14.13
C ALA A 377 23.09 1.75 -14.90
N LYS A 378 23.32 2.19 -16.12
CA LYS A 378 22.43 3.06 -16.91
C LYS A 378 20.96 2.59 -16.95
N ASP A 379 20.73 1.28 -16.87
CA ASP A 379 19.41 0.67 -16.96
C ASP A 379 19.00 -0.01 -15.64
N LEU A 380 19.65 0.33 -14.52
CA LEU A 380 19.30 -0.25 -13.23
C LEU A 380 17.92 0.26 -12.77
N ASN A 381 17.02 -0.67 -12.44
CA ASN A 381 15.69 -0.35 -11.95
C ASN A 381 15.71 -0.07 -10.44
N LEU A 382 16.38 1.01 -10.05
CA LEU A 382 16.49 1.51 -8.68
C LEU A 382 15.77 2.84 -8.55
N VAL A 383 14.90 2.96 -7.54
CA VAL A 383 14.19 4.19 -7.20
C VAL A 383 14.59 4.65 -5.80
N SER A 384 14.67 5.96 -5.60
CA SER A 384 15.03 6.56 -4.31
C SER A 384 14.07 7.68 -3.94
N TYR A 385 13.65 7.69 -2.66
CA TYR A 385 12.88 8.77 -2.05
C TYR A 385 13.56 9.20 -0.75
N ALA A 386 13.42 10.48 -0.40
CA ALA A 386 13.99 11.00 0.83
C ALA A 386 13.00 11.87 1.60
N VAL A 387 13.00 11.73 2.91
CA VAL A 387 12.13 12.47 3.84
C VAL A 387 12.99 13.05 4.96
N LEU A 388 12.83 14.34 5.21
CA LEU A 388 13.48 15.05 6.30
C LEU A 388 12.45 15.35 7.39
N ASP A 389 12.67 14.79 8.58
CA ASP A 389 11.82 15.06 9.73
C ASP A 389 12.15 16.41 10.40
N ALA A 390 11.27 16.87 11.26
CA ALA A 390 11.40 18.13 12.00
C ALA A 390 12.64 18.17 12.91
N ASP A 391 13.06 17.04 13.45
CA ASP A 391 14.27 16.88 14.26
C ASP A 391 15.56 16.75 13.45
N LYS A 392 15.48 16.89 12.10
CA LYS A 392 16.56 16.72 11.15
C LYS A 392 17.01 15.27 10.93
N THR A 393 16.25 14.31 11.38
CA THR A 393 16.43 12.92 10.95
C THR A 393 16.11 12.82 9.45
N LEU A 394 17.03 12.25 8.69
CA LEU A 394 16.86 11.98 7.26
C LEU A 394 16.56 10.49 7.07
N TYR A 395 15.48 10.23 6.37
CA TYR A 395 15.08 8.90 5.91
C TYR A 395 15.30 8.81 4.41
N VAL A 396 16.02 7.79 3.93
CA VAL A 396 16.21 7.52 2.51
C VAL A 396 15.72 6.12 2.21
N THR A 397 14.70 6.02 1.37
CA THR A 397 14.13 4.74 0.92
C THR A 397 14.70 4.40 -0.45
N LEU A 398 15.35 3.25 -0.56
CA LEU A 398 15.93 2.72 -1.80
C LEU A 398 15.18 1.46 -2.20
N ILE A 399 14.59 1.45 -3.40
CA ILE A 399 13.78 0.34 -3.91
C ILE A 399 14.50 -0.24 -5.12
N ASN A 400 15.16 -1.38 -4.94
CA ASN A 400 15.80 -2.10 -6.03
C ASN A 400 14.81 -3.10 -6.64
N LYS A 401 14.20 -2.73 -7.76
CA LYS A 401 13.18 -3.50 -8.46
C LYS A 401 13.77 -4.53 -9.44
N GLU A 402 15.10 -4.61 -9.55
CA GLU A 402 15.76 -5.70 -10.26
C GLU A 402 15.38 -7.04 -9.63
N HIS A 403 15.06 -8.04 -10.42
CA HIS A 403 14.61 -9.34 -9.91
C HIS A 403 15.00 -10.47 -10.85
N ASP A 404 14.69 -11.69 -10.47
CA ASP A 404 15.05 -12.93 -11.17
C ASP A 404 16.56 -13.19 -11.27
N ALA A 405 16.95 -14.14 -12.12
CA ALA A 405 18.35 -14.59 -12.26
C ALA A 405 19.31 -13.50 -12.78
N ASN A 406 18.79 -12.42 -13.35
CA ASN A 406 19.56 -11.32 -13.90
C ASN A 406 19.53 -10.06 -13.01
N GLY A 407 18.86 -10.12 -11.87
CA GLY A 407 18.77 -9.01 -10.95
C GLY A 407 20.12 -8.57 -10.41
N ARG A 408 20.42 -7.27 -10.50
CA ARG A 408 21.69 -6.66 -10.09
C ARG A 408 21.56 -6.03 -8.71
N ASN A 409 22.55 -6.24 -7.86
CA ASN A 409 22.66 -5.49 -6.61
C ASN A 409 23.17 -4.08 -6.88
N ALA A 410 22.81 -3.12 -6.03
CA ALA A 410 23.33 -1.76 -6.09
C ALA A 410 24.26 -1.51 -4.89
N GLU A 411 25.48 -1.00 -5.18
CA GLU A 411 26.38 -0.39 -4.20
C GLU A 411 26.12 1.11 -4.23
N VAL A 412 25.33 1.59 -3.28
CA VAL A 412 24.81 2.96 -3.28
C VAL A 412 25.66 3.85 -2.40
N THR A 413 26.14 4.95 -2.98
CA THR A 413 26.69 6.08 -2.24
C THR A 413 25.64 7.19 -2.17
N ILE A 414 25.15 7.50 -0.97
CA ILE A 414 24.20 8.58 -0.73
C ILE A 414 24.97 9.85 -0.34
N HIS A 415 24.90 10.86 -1.19
CA HIS A 415 25.45 12.19 -0.95
C HIS A 415 24.39 13.09 -0.31
N THR A 416 24.64 13.56 0.90
CA THR A 416 23.71 14.42 1.66
C THR A 416 24.06 15.90 1.60
N GLY A 417 24.93 16.29 0.69
CA GLY A 417 25.41 17.67 0.53
C GLY A 417 26.26 18.13 1.73
N SER A 418 25.94 19.29 2.26
CA SER A 418 26.68 19.86 3.42
C SER A 418 26.19 19.33 4.78
N ALA A 419 25.16 18.49 4.82
CA ALA A 419 24.66 17.94 6.08
C ALA A 419 25.60 16.85 6.60
N SER A 420 26.02 17.00 7.86
CA SER A 420 26.90 16.02 8.52
C SER A 420 26.06 15.13 9.41
N TYR A 421 25.89 13.89 9.00
CA TYR A 421 25.26 12.84 9.81
C TYR A 421 26.33 12.04 10.53
N ALA A 422 26.06 11.67 11.77
CA ALA A 422 27.04 11.00 12.63
C ALA A 422 26.64 9.58 13.01
N GLN A 423 25.35 9.28 12.96
CA GLN A 423 24.79 7.98 13.28
C GLN A 423 23.78 7.59 12.21
N GLY A 424 23.68 6.30 11.95
CA GLY A 424 22.73 5.78 10.99
C GLY A 424 22.39 4.33 11.23
N GLN A 425 21.20 3.98 10.80
CA GLN A 425 20.64 2.64 10.87
C GLN A 425 19.91 2.31 9.59
N THR A 426 19.77 1.04 9.30
CA THR A 426 18.99 0.54 8.18
C THR A 426 18.00 -0.51 8.62
N ILE A 427 16.89 -0.58 7.88
CA ILE A 427 15.94 -1.69 7.95
C ILE A 427 15.62 -2.14 6.53
N ALA A 428 15.71 -3.45 6.28
CA ALA A 428 15.50 -4.02 4.97
C ALA A 428 14.20 -4.79 4.91
N LEU A 429 13.49 -4.65 3.79
CA LEU A 429 12.36 -5.50 3.42
C LEU A 429 12.82 -6.47 2.32
N THR A 430 12.73 -7.76 2.59
CA THR A 430 13.25 -8.83 1.73
C THR A 430 12.27 -10.00 1.62
N ALA A 431 12.43 -10.77 0.56
CA ALA A 431 11.76 -12.06 0.36
C ALA A 431 12.77 -13.21 0.43
N PRO A 432 12.32 -14.45 0.75
CA PRO A 432 13.18 -15.61 0.75
C PRO A 432 13.92 -15.78 -0.60
N GLY A 433 15.25 -15.83 -0.55
CA GLY A 433 16.08 -15.98 -1.74
C GLY A 433 15.97 -14.86 -2.79
N GLY A 434 15.37 -13.71 -2.45
CA GLY A 434 15.08 -12.64 -3.41
C GLY A 434 13.94 -12.98 -4.38
N ASP A 435 13.06 -13.90 -4.01
CA ASP A 435 11.95 -14.34 -4.87
C ASP A 435 10.85 -13.27 -4.94
N VAL A 436 10.76 -12.62 -6.09
CA VAL A 436 9.72 -11.61 -6.40
C VAL A 436 8.29 -12.15 -6.33
N SER A 437 8.13 -13.47 -6.48
CA SER A 437 6.84 -14.17 -6.43
C SER A 437 6.45 -14.64 -5.02
N ALA A 438 7.32 -14.45 -4.02
CA ALA A 438 7.05 -14.89 -2.65
C ALA A 438 5.78 -14.24 -2.08
N LYS A 439 4.94 -15.07 -1.47
CA LYS A 439 3.69 -14.64 -0.79
C LYS A 439 3.82 -14.70 0.73
N GLN A 440 4.81 -15.44 1.22
CA GLN A 440 5.08 -15.68 2.64
C GLN A 440 6.58 -15.68 2.90
N GLY A 441 6.96 -15.66 4.17
CA GLY A 441 8.36 -15.65 4.58
C GLY A 441 9.08 -14.32 4.33
N LEU A 442 8.33 -13.24 4.07
CA LEU A 442 8.89 -11.90 3.95
C LEU A 442 9.42 -11.45 5.31
N LEU A 443 10.51 -10.70 5.27
CA LEU A 443 11.15 -10.15 6.46
C LEU A 443 11.29 -8.62 6.34
N LEU A 444 10.88 -7.94 7.39
CA LEU A 444 11.15 -6.52 7.60
C LEU A 444 12.03 -6.35 8.85
N GLY A 445 13.29 -5.97 8.64
CA GLY A 445 14.27 -5.93 9.73
C GLY A 445 14.62 -7.31 10.29
N GLY A 446 14.47 -8.37 9.50
CA GLY A 446 14.75 -9.74 9.91
C GLY A 446 13.64 -10.43 10.68
N ASP A 447 12.45 -9.80 10.80
CA ASP A 447 11.26 -10.37 11.43
C ASP A 447 10.06 -10.33 10.49
N SER A 448 9.14 -11.30 10.61
CA SER A 448 7.89 -11.34 9.86
C SER A 448 6.79 -10.61 10.61
N ILE A 449 5.88 -9.96 9.89
CA ILE A 449 4.61 -9.50 10.48
C ILE A 449 3.72 -10.74 10.61
N HIS A 450 3.42 -11.11 11.86
CA HIS A 450 2.62 -12.30 12.16
C HIS A 450 1.12 -12.08 11.93
N ASP A 451 0.37 -13.16 11.80
CA ASP A 451 -1.07 -13.14 11.52
C ASP A 451 -1.93 -12.55 12.66
N ASP A 452 -1.36 -12.41 13.85
CA ASP A 452 -1.94 -11.68 15.00
C ASP A 452 -1.53 -10.21 15.04
N GLY A 453 -0.76 -9.74 14.05
CA GLY A 453 -0.21 -8.40 13.96
C GLY A 453 1.06 -8.16 14.77
N ALA A 454 1.63 -9.17 15.43
CA ALA A 454 2.91 -9.02 16.13
C ALA A 454 4.04 -8.81 15.13
N TRP A 455 4.95 -7.91 15.47
CA TRP A 455 6.17 -7.65 14.72
C TRP A 455 7.17 -6.93 15.62
N GLN A 456 8.45 -7.31 15.51
CA GLN A 456 9.54 -6.70 16.27
C GLN A 456 10.36 -5.76 15.39
N GLU A 457 10.33 -4.48 15.70
CA GLU A 457 11.16 -3.48 15.02
C GLU A 457 12.64 -3.70 15.35
N LYS A 458 13.45 -3.94 14.31
CA LYS A 458 14.88 -4.17 14.45
C LYS A 458 15.66 -3.46 13.36
N TRP A 459 16.46 -2.50 13.77
CA TRP A 459 17.37 -1.76 12.91
C TRP A 459 18.78 -2.30 13.00
N THR A 460 19.53 -2.19 11.93
CA THR A 460 20.95 -2.55 11.84
C THR A 460 21.78 -1.27 11.77
N ASP A 461 22.77 -1.14 12.65
CA ASP A 461 23.64 0.05 12.67
C ASP A 461 24.53 0.11 11.41
N LEU A 462 24.66 1.29 10.85
CA LEU A 462 25.53 1.56 9.69
C LEU A 462 27.01 1.59 10.06
N GLY A 463 27.36 1.95 11.30
CA GLY A 463 28.74 1.98 11.75
C GLY A 463 29.67 2.81 10.86
N ALA A 464 30.72 2.20 10.33
CA ALA A 464 31.73 2.83 9.47
C ALA A 464 31.25 3.16 8.05
N SER A 465 30.02 2.80 7.69
CA SER A 465 29.44 3.12 6.36
C SER A 465 29.10 4.60 6.21
N ILE A 466 29.25 5.42 7.27
CA ILE A 466 29.11 6.87 7.21
C ILE A 466 30.51 7.48 7.28
N SER A 467 30.91 8.16 6.21
CA SER A 467 32.23 8.81 6.13
C SER A 467 32.17 10.11 5.32
N ALA A 468 32.75 11.18 5.84
CA ALA A 468 32.91 12.47 5.15
C ALA A 468 31.62 13.07 4.53
N GLY A 469 30.45 12.73 5.11
CA GLY A 469 29.14 13.20 4.61
C GLY A 469 28.47 12.25 3.63
N ASP A 470 29.13 11.15 3.29
CA ASP A 470 28.58 10.12 2.42
C ASP A 470 28.13 8.89 3.22
N ILE A 471 27.08 8.23 2.76
CA ILE A 471 26.56 7.02 3.37
C ILE A 471 26.64 5.91 2.32
N HIS A 472 27.34 4.83 2.66
CA HIS A 472 27.55 3.70 1.76
C HIS A 472 26.68 2.52 2.19
N VAL A 473 25.81 2.05 1.29
CA VAL A 473 24.93 0.92 1.56
C VAL A 473 24.82 0.01 0.34
N LYS A 474 24.64 -1.28 0.62
CA LYS A 474 24.31 -2.27 -0.40
C LYS A 474 22.80 -2.51 -0.43
N VAL A 475 22.20 -2.46 -1.62
CA VAL A 475 20.79 -2.74 -1.83
C VAL A 475 20.69 -3.96 -2.76
N PRO A 476 20.42 -5.14 -2.20
CA PRO A 476 20.25 -6.34 -3.02
C PRO A 476 19.16 -6.18 -4.07
N ALA A 477 19.28 -6.92 -5.18
CA ALA A 477 18.18 -7.07 -6.11
C ALA A 477 16.93 -7.57 -5.37
N CYS A 478 15.76 -7.19 -5.85
CA CYS A 478 14.47 -7.57 -5.27
C CYS A 478 14.38 -7.27 -3.76
N SER A 479 14.68 -6.02 -3.38
CA SER A 479 14.62 -5.59 -1.98
C SER A 479 14.31 -4.10 -1.85
N VAL A 480 13.87 -3.70 -0.64
CA VAL A 480 13.74 -2.30 -0.24
C VAL A 480 14.61 -2.06 0.99
N LEU A 481 15.40 -1.01 0.97
CA LEU A 481 16.20 -0.58 2.09
C LEU A 481 15.77 0.81 2.54
N LEU A 482 15.40 0.93 3.80
CA LEU A 482 15.19 2.21 4.45
C LEU A 482 16.42 2.55 5.29
N VAL A 483 17.03 3.67 4.99
CA VAL A 483 18.18 4.25 5.69
C VAL A 483 17.69 5.41 6.55
N LYS A 484 18.03 5.39 7.83
CA LYS A 484 17.74 6.45 8.80
C LYS A 484 19.07 7.02 9.30
N VAL A 485 19.28 8.32 9.16
CA VAL A 485 20.48 9.00 9.68
C VAL A 485 20.14 10.22 10.49
N THR A 486 20.92 10.45 11.55
CA THR A 486 20.73 11.56 12.48
C THR A 486 21.99 12.40 12.57
N THR A 487 21.80 13.71 12.75
CA THR A 487 22.87 14.60 13.20
C THR A 487 23.14 14.38 14.69
N LYS A 488 24.34 14.64 15.14
CA LYS A 488 24.68 14.59 16.58
C LYS A 488 23.88 15.59 17.38
#